data_5bce08a2209c667e9a7b93021d88caed
#
_entry.id   5bce08a2209c667e9a7b93021d88caed
#
_cell.length_a   1.000
_cell.length_b   1.000
_cell.length_c   1.000
_cell.angle_alpha   90.00
_cell.angle_beta   90.00
_cell.angle_gamma   90.00
#
_symmetry.space_group_name_H-M   'P 1'
#
loop_
_entity.id
_entity.type
_entity.pdbx_description
1 polymer ?
#
loop_
_entity_poly.entity_id
_entity_poly.type
_entity_poly.pdbx_seq_one_letter_code
_entity_poly.pdbx_strand_id
1 'polypeptide(L)'
;MSEVDQPVKSQLTLLREQSDVLEQSRKAWLEDSLRGSPLWKLNYAVSDIGHLLATLDEPEAIKQGKRWGKLQQKLSEGIAWLRTIDLLRDSLNESDLNKIASAVARLSSKPVSKCHKLMAKPEWVRIRRWWFGYLESIPPRDPAEVLTIAMTERAEHRFLKLRNRVLKHDNDKDWLKLQDATGELKAILLLHAASNRGYQVRVGLLSDIESHLRLWRQSHARQPLLKLLSETPEVDDRRRLADSIAEIRLQERLSAHRRKERVRKLLIKPSDD
;
A
#
# COMPACT_ATOMS: atom_id res chain seq x y z
N MET A 1 -14.22 27.55 -23.21
CA MET A 1 -14.14 27.14 -21.80
C MET A 1 -12.67 27.09 -21.45
N SER A 2 -12.20 28.03 -20.63
CA SER A 2 -10.80 28.13 -20.23
C SER A 2 -10.42 26.89 -19.42
N GLU A 3 -9.43 26.13 -19.91
CA GLU A 3 -8.73 25.12 -19.10
C GLU A 3 -8.20 25.84 -17.86
N VAL A 4 -8.72 25.45 -16.71
CA VAL A 4 -8.17 25.91 -15.43
C VAL A 4 -6.82 25.21 -15.30
N ASP A 5 -5.74 25.97 -15.55
CA ASP A 5 -4.36 25.55 -15.27
C ASP A 5 -4.30 25.12 -13.80
N GLN A 6 -4.31 23.82 -13.55
CA GLN A 6 -4.06 23.34 -12.18
C GLN A 6 -2.58 23.60 -11.86
N PRO A 7 -2.29 24.31 -10.77
CA PRO A 7 -0.91 24.64 -10.42
C PRO A 7 -0.09 23.37 -10.20
N VAL A 8 1.14 23.36 -10.72
CA VAL A 8 2.10 22.27 -10.51
C VAL A 8 2.32 22.09 -9.00
N LYS A 9 1.98 20.92 -8.48
CA LYS A 9 2.20 20.62 -7.06
C LYS A 9 3.67 20.33 -6.81
N SER A 10 4.28 21.05 -5.87
CA SER A 10 5.65 20.72 -5.44
C SER A 10 5.72 19.38 -4.70
N GLN A 11 6.91 18.76 -4.67
CA GLN A 11 7.13 17.55 -3.86
C GLN A 11 6.73 17.78 -2.40
N LEU A 12 7.06 18.95 -1.85
CA LEU A 12 6.71 19.30 -0.47
C LEU A 12 5.19 19.33 -0.26
N THR A 13 4.43 19.86 -1.22
CA THR A 13 2.96 19.85 -1.17
C THR A 13 2.42 18.43 -1.15
N LEU A 14 2.91 17.57 -2.04
CA LEU A 14 2.49 16.16 -2.10
C LEU A 14 2.87 15.39 -0.83
N LEU A 15 4.06 15.63 -0.27
CA LEU A 15 4.49 15.02 0.99
C LEU A 15 3.61 15.46 2.17
N ARG A 16 3.18 16.73 2.21
CA ARG A 16 2.24 17.24 3.22
C ARG A 16 0.86 16.62 3.07
N GLU A 17 0.32 16.53 1.85
CA GLU A 17 -0.96 15.85 1.56
C GLU A 17 -0.94 14.39 2.04
N GLN A 18 0.13 13.65 1.76
CA GLN A 18 0.26 12.26 2.25
C GLN A 18 0.42 12.19 3.77
N SER A 19 1.03 13.20 4.39
CA SER A 19 1.13 13.30 5.85
C SER A 19 -0.23 13.52 6.51
N ASP A 20 -1.11 14.30 5.87
CA ASP A 20 -2.48 14.51 6.34
C ASP A 20 -3.31 13.23 6.23
N VAL A 21 -3.20 12.50 5.12
CA VAL A 21 -3.85 11.19 4.95
C VAL A 21 -3.39 10.21 6.03
N LEU A 22 -2.11 10.21 6.36
CA LEU A 22 -1.51 9.38 7.39
C LEU A 22 -2.07 9.70 8.79
N GLU A 23 -2.16 10.98 9.16
CA GLU A 23 -2.74 11.42 10.44
C GLU A 23 -4.24 11.15 10.54
N GLN A 24 -5.01 11.41 9.49
CA GLN A 24 -6.43 11.10 9.43
C GLN A 24 -6.69 9.59 9.57
N SER A 25 -5.92 8.77 8.86
CA SER A 25 -6.04 7.32 8.92
C SER A 25 -5.69 6.77 10.30
N ARG A 26 -4.68 7.37 10.96
CA ARG A 26 -4.33 7.02 12.34
C ARG A 26 -5.45 7.36 13.32
N LYS A 27 -6.01 8.58 13.24
CA LYS A 27 -7.14 9.02 14.10
C LYS A 27 -8.34 8.09 13.93
N ALA A 28 -8.75 7.84 12.68
CA ALA A 28 -9.85 6.94 12.38
C ALA A 28 -9.63 5.52 12.92
N TRP A 29 -8.38 5.03 12.90
CA TRP A 29 -8.08 3.72 13.49
C TRP A 29 -8.11 3.73 15.02
N LEU A 30 -7.70 4.81 15.68
CA LEU A 30 -7.77 4.91 17.14
C LEU A 30 -9.21 5.01 17.65
N GLU A 31 -10.12 5.55 16.85
CA GLU A 31 -11.57 5.61 17.14
C GLU A 31 -12.22 4.22 17.01
N ASP A 32 -11.80 3.41 16.05
CA ASP A 32 -12.24 2.03 15.87
C ASP A 32 -11.05 1.12 15.54
N SER A 33 -10.28 0.79 16.58
CA SER A 33 -9.07 -0.05 16.46
C SER A 33 -9.34 -1.52 16.13
N LEU A 34 -10.61 -1.92 16.05
CA LEU A 34 -11.02 -3.26 15.65
C LEU A 34 -11.09 -3.42 14.13
N ARG A 35 -11.02 -2.33 13.37
CA ARG A 35 -11.02 -2.35 11.90
C ARG A 35 -9.63 -2.13 11.29
N GLY A 36 -9.28 -2.97 10.34
CA GLY A 36 -8.00 -2.87 9.62
C GLY A 36 -7.98 -1.84 8.50
N SER A 37 -9.16 -1.39 8.03
CA SER A 37 -9.29 -0.48 6.89
C SER A 37 -8.54 0.85 7.05
N PRO A 38 -8.59 1.58 8.19
CA PRO A 38 -7.81 2.82 8.34
C PRO A 38 -6.30 2.58 8.31
N LEU A 39 -5.80 1.49 8.89
CA LEU A 39 -4.38 1.16 8.86
C LEU A 39 -3.88 0.77 7.46
N TRP A 40 -4.75 0.24 6.59
CA TRP A 40 -4.40 0.07 5.19
C TRP A 40 -4.17 1.40 4.49
N LYS A 41 -5.05 2.37 4.68
CA LYS A 41 -4.88 3.73 4.13
C LYS A 41 -3.59 4.36 4.64
N LEU A 42 -3.31 4.22 5.93
CA LEU A 42 -2.05 4.66 6.54
C LEU A 42 -0.84 3.98 5.88
N ASN A 43 -0.88 2.66 5.68
CA ASN A 43 0.20 1.92 5.04
C ASN A 43 0.45 2.37 3.58
N TYR A 44 -0.60 2.76 2.86
CA TYR A 44 -0.46 3.31 1.52
C TYR A 44 0.14 4.72 1.56
N ALA A 45 -0.29 5.59 2.47
CA ALA A 45 0.33 6.90 2.64
C ALA A 45 1.82 6.79 2.97
N VAL A 46 2.22 5.82 3.81
CA VAL A 46 3.65 5.51 4.06
C VAL A 46 4.39 5.10 2.79
N SER A 47 3.77 4.28 1.95
CA SER A 47 4.35 3.88 0.66
C SER A 47 4.50 5.07 -0.28
N ASP A 48 3.46 5.89 -0.40
CA ASP A 48 3.45 7.06 -1.28
C ASP A 48 4.48 8.11 -0.83
N ILE A 49 4.63 8.33 0.48
CA ILE A 49 5.73 9.13 1.05
C ILE A 49 7.10 8.56 0.64
N GLY A 50 7.27 7.24 0.72
CA GLY A 50 8.51 6.58 0.29
C GLY A 50 8.84 6.82 -1.18
N HIS A 51 7.85 6.73 -2.07
CA HIS A 51 8.01 7.00 -3.49
C HIS A 51 8.35 8.48 -3.78
N LEU A 52 7.66 9.42 -3.12
CA LEU A 52 7.94 10.85 -3.25
C LEU A 52 9.33 11.22 -2.72
N LEU A 53 9.78 10.61 -1.61
CA LEU A 53 11.13 10.81 -1.09
C LEU A 53 12.22 10.33 -2.07
N ALA A 54 11.94 9.25 -2.81
CA ALA A 54 12.85 8.75 -3.83
C ALA A 54 13.04 9.74 -4.99
N THR A 55 12.09 10.66 -5.21
CA THR A 55 12.21 11.71 -6.25
C THR A 55 13.11 12.87 -5.85
N LEU A 56 13.48 13.01 -4.57
CA LEU A 56 14.34 14.10 -4.10
C LEU A 56 15.84 13.85 -4.33
N ASP A 57 16.24 12.59 -4.51
CA ASP A 57 17.63 12.14 -4.77
C ASP A 57 18.68 12.74 -3.80
N GLU A 58 18.29 12.93 -2.53
CA GLU A 58 19.12 13.51 -1.48
C GLU A 58 19.44 12.49 -0.38
N PRO A 59 20.65 12.55 0.25
CA PRO A 59 21.01 11.62 1.31
C PRO A 59 20.02 11.60 2.49
N GLU A 60 19.49 12.77 2.87
CA GLU A 60 18.51 12.85 3.96
C GLU A 60 17.13 12.30 3.54
N ALA A 61 16.67 12.55 2.31
CA ALA A 61 15.46 11.93 1.76
C ALA A 61 15.55 10.40 1.73
N ILE A 62 16.69 9.87 1.30
CA ILE A 62 16.98 8.42 1.31
C ILE A 62 16.91 7.87 2.75
N LYS A 63 17.46 8.60 3.72
CA LYS A 63 17.40 8.21 5.14
C LYS A 63 15.98 8.23 5.69
N GLN A 64 15.18 9.23 5.34
CA GLN A 64 13.76 9.29 5.69
C GLN A 64 12.98 8.15 5.04
N GLY A 65 13.21 7.85 3.76
CA GLY A 65 12.60 6.72 3.06
C GLY A 65 12.89 5.39 3.75
N LYS A 66 14.14 5.16 4.22
CA LYS A 66 14.50 3.97 5.01
C LYS A 66 13.77 3.91 6.36
N ARG A 67 13.54 5.05 7.03
CA ARG A 67 12.76 5.11 8.29
C ARG A 67 11.30 4.73 8.05
N TRP A 68 10.69 5.28 7.00
CA TRP A 68 9.31 4.96 6.61
C TRP A 68 9.17 3.49 6.19
N GLY A 69 10.10 2.95 5.42
CA GLY A 69 10.13 1.52 5.05
C GLY A 69 10.21 0.59 6.26
N LYS A 70 11.03 0.92 7.27
CA LYS A 70 11.08 0.17 8.54
C LYS A 70 9.76 0.25 9.32
N LEU A 71 9.10 1.40 9.33
CA LEU A 71 7.79 1.56 9.95
C LEU A 71 6.75 0.69 9.24
N GLN A 72 6.70 0.75 7.91
CA GLN A 72 5.83 -0.06 7.09
C GLN A 72 6.01 -1.55 7.35
N GLN A 73 7.25 -2.02 7.40
CA GLN A 73 7.57 -3.42 7.70
C GLN A 73 7.06 -3.85 9.08
N LYS A 74 7.20 -2.99 10.09
CA LYS A 74 6.71 -3.28 11.45
C LYS A 74 5.18 -3.34 11.54
N LEU A 75 4.48 -2.60 10.69
CA LEU A 75 3.02 -2.56 10.66
C LEU A 75 2.41 -3.67 9.83
N SER A 76 3.12 -4.17 8.81
CA SER A 76 2.55 -5.01 7.75
C SER A 76 1.84 -6.27 8.25
N GLU A 77 2.42 -6.99 9.20
CA GLU A 77 1.85 -8.23 9.74
C GLU A 77 0.57 -7.96 10.54
N GLY A 78 0.60 -6.94 11.42
CA GLY A 78 -0.58 -6.57 12.21
C GLY A 78 -1.72 -6.04 11.35
N ILE A 79 -1.40 -5.27 10.31
CA ILE A 79 -2.38 -4.81 9.31
C ILE A 79 -3.00 -6.00 8.57
N ALA A 80 -2.19 -6.97 8.15
CA ALA A 80 -2.68 -8.16 7.47
C ALA A 80 -3.65 -8.95 8.37
N TRP A 81 -3.34 -9.11 9.67
CA TRP A 81 -4.23 -9.73 10.64
C TRP A 81 -5.55 -8.96 10.82
N LEU A 82 -5.50 -7.65 11.03
CA LEU A 82 -6.71 -6.83 11.17
C LEU A 82 -7.61 -6.93 9.94
N ARG A 83 -7.02 -6.91 8.75
CA ARG A 83 -7.78 -7.11 7.50
C ARG A 83 -8.31 -8.53 7.33
N THR A 84 -7.62 -9.53 7.86
CA THR A 84 -8.14 -10.91 7.92
C THR A 84 -9.33 -11.00 8.87
N ILE A 85 -9.26 -10.35 10.02
CA ILE A 85 -10.37 -10.27 10.98
C ILE A 85 -11.59 -9.56 10.35
N ASP A 86 -11.40 -8.44 9.66
CA ASP A 86 -12.49 -7.77 8.92
C ASP A 86 -13.14 -8.74 7.93
N LEU A 87 -12.34 -9.43 7.12
CA LEU A 87 -12.84 -10.41 6.15
C LEU A 87 -13.64 -11.55 6.80
N LEU A 88 -13.15 -12.09 7.92
CA LEU A 88 -13.85 -13.14 8.66
C LEU A 88 -15.19 -12.64 9.20
N ARG A 89 -15.24 -11.41 9.73
CA ARG A 89 -16.50 -10.79 10.20
C ARG A 89 -17.51 -10.60 9.08
N ASP A 90 -17.03 -10.22 7.88
CA ASP A 90 -17.90 -10.01 6.72
C ASP A 90 -18.38 -11.33 6.10
N SER A 91 -17.69 -12.45 6.37
CA SER A 91 -17.91 -13.72 5.68
C SER A 91 -18.53 -14.82 6.55
N LEU A 92 -18.35 -14.77 7.88
CA LEU A 92 -18.84 -15.78 8.82
C LEU A 92 -20.01 -15.24 9.64
N ASN A 93 -20.93 -16.15 10.04
CA ASN A 93 -21.96 -15.80 11.00
C ASN A 93 -21.38 -15.68 12.43
N GLU A 94 -22.12 -15.05 13.32
CA GLU A 94 -21.70 -14.78 14.70
C GLU A 94 -21.31 -16.05 15.49
N SER A 95 -22.06 -17.15 15.32
CA SER A 95 -21.76 -18.43 15.97
C SER A 95 -20.39 -18.96 15.55
N ASP A 96 -20.06 -18.90 14.27
CA ASP A 96 -18.77 -19.39 13.76
C ASP A 96 -17.62 -18.44 14.12
N LEU A 97 -17.87 -17.13 14.15
CA LEU A 97 -16.89 -16.15 14.67
C LEU A 97 -16.53 -16.43 16.14
N ASN A 98 -17.54 -16.69 16.97
CA ASN A 98 -17.33 -17.01 18.40
C ASN A 98 -16.49 -18.27 18.60
N LYS A 99 -16.63 -19.28 17.72
CA LYS A 99 -15.86 -20.54 17.80
C LYS A 99 -14.37 -20.33 17.50
N ILE A 100 -14.00 -19.36 16.67
CA ILE A 100 -12.60 -19.09 16.30
C ILE A 100 -12.00 -17.90 17.05
N ALA A 101 -12.78 -17.22 17.89
CA ALA A 101 -12.35 -15.98 18.54
C ALA A 101 -11.04 -16.16 19.35
N SER A 102 -10.92 -17.29 20.08
CA SER A 102 -9.70 -17.60 20.85
C SER A 102 -8.49 -17.85 19.97
N ALA A 103 -8.64 -18.58 18.86
CA ALA A 103 -7.58 -18.82 17.89
C ALA A 103 -7.13 -17.53 17.21
N VAL A 104 -8.09 -16.72 16.75
CA VAL A 104 -7.82 -15.41 16.14
C VAL A 104 -7.10 -14.50 17.13
N ALA A 105 -7.59 -14.38 18.37
CA ALA A 105 -6.96 -13.56 19.41
C ALA A 105 -5.52 -14.02 19.70
N ARG A 106 -5.28 -15.32 19.85
CA ARG A 106 -3.96 -15.90 20.11
C ARG A 106 -2.98 -15.61 18.97
N LEU A 107 -3.39 -15.82 17.72
CA LEU A 107 -2.53 -15.67 16.55
C LEU A 107 -2.26 -14.19 16.22
N SER A 108 -3.26 -13.30 16.40
CA SER A 108 -3.17 -11.90 16.04
C SER A 108 -2.63 -10.98 17.15
N SER A 109 -2.63 -11.42 18.42
CA SER A 109 -2.32 -10.58 19.59
C SER A 109 -0.97 -9.86 19.48
N LYS A 110 0.10 -10.59 19.17
CA LYS A 110 1.46 -10.01 19.08
C LYS A 110 1.61 -9.01 17.92
N PRO A 111 1.24 -9.33 16.67
CA PRO A 111 1.36 -8.40 15.56
C PRO A 111 0.41 -7.19 15.69
N VAL A 112 -0.81 -7.37 16.18
CA VAL A 112 -1.75 -6.26 16.41
C VAL A 112 -1.28 -5.36 17.54
N SER A 113 -0.77 -5.93 18.65
CA SER A 113 -0.18 -5.15 19.76
C SER A 113 1.00 -4.27 19.31
N LYS A 114 1.81 -4.75 18.34
CA LYS A 114 2.87 -3.90 17.74
C LYS A 114 2.29 -2.69 17.02
N CYS A 115 1.19 -2.85 16.27
CA CYS A 115 0.50 -1.74 15.63
C CYS A 115 0.01 -0.73 16.67
N HIS A 116 -0.64 -1.20 17.76
CA HIS A 116 -1.10 -0.35 18.84
C HIS A 116 0.04 0.46 19.47
N LYS A 117 1.17 -0.18 19.78
CA LYS A 117 2.35 0.51 20.35
C LYS A 117 2.90 1.59 19.41
N LEU A 118 2.97 1.31 18.11
CA LEU A 118 3.48 2.26 17.13
C LEU A 118 2.54 3.45 16.90
N MET A 119 1.23 3.21 16.97
CA MET A 119 0.21 4.25 16.81
C MET A 119 -0.10 4.99 18.12
N ALA A 120 0.33 4.46 19.27
CA ALA A 120 0.14 5.09 20.58
C ALA A 120 0.86 6.44 20.64
N LYS A 121 0.34 7.33 21.49
CA LYS A 121 0.77 8.74 21.57
C LYS A 121 2.30 8.92 21.71
N PRO A 122 3.03 8.24 22.61
CA PRO A 122 4.47 8.46 22.79
C PRO A 122 5.29 8.19 21.51
N GLU A 123 5.09 7.03 20.88
CA GLU A 123 5.82 6.66 19.65
C GLU A 123 5.43 7.53 18.47
N TRP A 124 4.15 7.86 18.36
CA TRP A 124 3.65 8.71 17.29
C TRP A 124 4.17 10.14 17.39
N VAL A 125 4.24 10.72 18.58
CA VAL A 125 4.87 12.04 18.80
C VAL A 125 6.32 12.04 18.35
N ARG A 126 7.06 10.93 18.61
CA ARG A 126 8.44 10.78 18.15
C ARG A 126 8.52 10.72 16.62
N ILE A 127 7.64 9.95 15.97
CA ILE A 127 7.54 9.87 14.50
C ILE A 127 7.24 11.26 13.93
N ARG A 128 6.23 11.95 14.45
CA ARG A 128 5.89 13.30 14.01
C ARG A 128 7.05 14.28 14.14
N ARG A 129 7.74 14.29 15.27
CA ARG A 129 8.85 15.22 15.50
C ARG A 129 9.95 15.10 14.45
N TRP A 130 10.42 13.88 14.15
CA TRP A 130 11.45 13.73 13.14
C TRP A 130 10.94 13.94 11.72
N TRP A 131 9.66 13.63 11.45
CA TRP A 131 9.07 13.79 10.13
C TRP A 131 8.77 15.25 9.79
N PHE A 132 8.05 15.96 10.66
CA PHE A 132 7.75 17.36 10.42
C PHE A 132 9.01 18.24 10.47
N GLY A 133 9.97 17.95 11.35
CA GLY A 133 11.27 18.63 11.33
C GLY A 133 12.02 18.44 10.01
N TYR A 134 11.88 17.27 9.38
CA TYR A 134 12.41 17.06 8.03
C TYR A 134 11.64 17.87 6.98
N LEU A 135 10.31 17.86 6.99
CA LEU A 135 9.50 18.63 6.05
C LEU A 135 9.76 20.13 6.12
N GLU A 136 10.01 20.67 7.31
CA GLU A 136 10.39 22.07 7.54
C GLU A 136 11.80 22.38 7.01
N SER A 137 12.67 21.38 6.93
CA SER A 137 14.04 21.55 6.41
C SER A 137 14.15 21.46 4.89
N ILE A 138 13.10 21.02 4.20
CA ILE A 138 13.10 20.96 2.73
C ILE A 138 12.94 22.37 2.19
N PRO A 139 13.94 22.90 1.43
CA PRO A 139 13.80 24.21 0.79
C PRO A 139 12.70 24.18 -0.27
N PRO A 140 11.98 25.28 -0.48
CA PRO A 140 11.09 25.41 -1.62
C PRO A 140 11.92 25.29 -2.91
N ARG A 141 11.56 24.32 -3.74
CA ARG A 141 12.22 24.08 -5.03
C ARG A 141 11.21 24.08 -6.15
N ASP A 142 11.62 24.56 -7.31
CA ASP A 142 10.87 24.37 -8.52
C ASP A 142 10.88 22.87 -8.88
N PRO A 143 9.71 22.22 -9.08
CA PRO A 143 9.64 20.83 -9.51
C PRO A 143 10.47 20.55 -10.77
N ALA A 144 10.58 21.51 -11.68
CA ALA A 144 11.35 21.39 -12.92
C ALA A 144 12.87 21.29 -12.68
N GLU A 145 13.38 21.87 -11.58
CA GLU A 145 14.81 21.84 -11.24
C GLU A 145 15.26 20.51 -10.60
N VAL A 146 14.33 19.78 -10.01
CA VAL A 146 14.63 18.58 -9.20
C VAL A 146 14.56 17.30 -10.01
N LEU A 147 13.72 17.28 -11.05
CA LEU A 147 13.49 16.08 -11.85
C LEU A 147 14.35 16.10 -13.12
N THR A 148 15.42 15.33 -13.09
CA THR A 148 16.23 15.13 -14.29
C THR A 148 15.56 14.12 -15.24
N ILE A 149 15.77 14.32 -16.56
CA ILE A 149 15.35 13.36 -17.60
C ILE A 149 15.85 11.96 -17.23
N ALA A 150 17.08 11.84 -16.74
CA ALA A 150 17.68 10.58 -16.32
C ALA A 150 16.94 9.86 -15.17
N MET A 151 16.23 10.58 -14.29
CA MET A 151 15.41 9.96 -13.24
C MET A 151 14.15 9.35 -13.83
N THR A 152 13.49 10.06 -14.73
CA THR A 152 12.29 9.58 -15.42
C THR A 152 12.63 8.34 -16.26
N GLU A 153 13.70 8.39 -17.05
CA GLU A 153 14.16 7.25 -17.86
C GLU A 153 14.51 6.02 -17.01
N ARG A 154 15.17 6.20 -15.86
CA ARG A 154 15.47 5.09 -14.94
C ARG A 154 14.20 4.45 -14.37
N ALA A 155 13.23 5.25 -13.95
CA ALA A 155 11.96 4.74 -13.42
C ALA A 155 11.14 4.04 -14.50
N GLU A 156 11.09 4.59 -15.72
CA GLU A 156 10.44 3.96 -16.87
C GLU A 156 11.10 2.63 -17.24
N HIS A 157 12.43 2.61 -17.35
CA HIS A 157 13.18 1.38 -17.63
C HIS A 157 12.91 0.29 -16.59
N ARG A 158 12.91 0.67 -15.30
CA ARG A 158 12.60 -0.25 -14.20
C ARG A 158 11.17 -0.78 -14.31
N PHE A 159 10.19 0.09 -14.56
CA PHE A 159 8.79 -0.30 -14.75
C PHE A 159 8.63 -1.24 -15.94
N LEU A 160 9.16 -0.90 -17.12
CA LEU A 160 9.09 -1.70 -18.34
C LEU A 160 9.74 -3.07 -18.17
N LYS A 161 10.90 -3.15 -17.52
CA LYS A 161 11.58 -4.41 -17.20
C LYS A 161 10.70 -5.32 -16.33
N LEU A 162 10.06 -4.78 -15.31
CA LEU A 162 9.19 -5.55 -14.41
C LEU A 162 7.86 -5.90 -15.07
N ARG A 163 7.27 -4.98 -15.86
CA ARG A 163 6.13 -5.26 -16.74
C ARG A 163 6.39 -6.49 -17.60
N ASN A 164 7.51 -6.51 -18.33
CA ASN A 164 7.86 -7.63 -19.21
C ASN A 164 8.05 -8.95 -18.45
N ARG A 165 8.55 -8.90 -17.19
CA ARG A 165 8.68 -10.10 -16.35
C ARG A 165 7.33 -10.65 -15.92
N VAL A 166 6.42 -9.81 -15.40
CA VAL A 166 5.11 -10.28 -14.93
C VAL A 166 4.19 -10.72 -16.06
N LEU A 167 4.41 -10.21 -17.28
CA LEU A 167 3.70 -10.68 -18.48
C LEU A 167 4.18 -12.06 -18.92
N LYS A 168 5.46 -12.40 -18.70
CA LYS A 168 6.05 -13.71 -19.06
C LYS A 168 5.92 -14.75 -17.95
N HIS A 169 6.05 -14.33 -16.69
CA HIS A 169 6.13 -15.23 -15.54
C HIS A 169 5.24 -14.75 -14.40
N ASP A 170 4.45 -15.64 -13.81
CA ASP A 170 3.60 -15.33 -12.67
C ASP A 170 4.35 -15.52 -11.35
N ASN A 171 5.35 -14.66 -11.08
CA ASN A 171 6.14 -14.68 -9.86
C ASN A 171 5.70 -13.54 -8.91
N ASP A 172 5.21 -13.89 -7.73
CA ASP A 172 4.72 -12.91 -6.75
C ASP A 172 5.77 -11.86 -6.34
N LYS A 173 7.06 -12.23 -6.31
CA LYS A 173 8.14 -11.27 -6.03
C LYS A 173 8.26 -10.18 -7.11
N ASP A 174 8.02 -10.53 -8.38
CA ASP A 174 8.06 -9.56 -9.46
C ASP A 174 6.80 -8.68 -9.46
N TRP A 175 5.64 -9.22 -9.05
CA TRP A 175 4.42 -8.43 -8.83
C TRP A 175 4.58 -7.39 -7.71
N LEU A 176 5.22 -7.76 -6.59
CA LEU A 176 5.52 -6.81 -5.51
C LEU A 176 6.47 -5.70 -5.98
N LYS A 177 7.53 -6.06 -6.73
CA LYS A 177 8.45 -5.09 -7.32
C LYS A 177 7.79 -4.20 -8.36
N LEU A 178 6.86 -4.74 -9.16
CA LEU A 178 6.08 -3.94 -10.11
C LEU A 178 5.23 -2.90 -9.39
N GLN A 179 4.61 -3.24 -8.26
CA GLN A 179 3.86 -2.27 -7.45
C GLN A 179 4.74 -1.09 -7.02
N ASP A 180 5.95 -1.38 -6.50
CA ASP A 180 6.88 -0.34 -6.08
C ASP A 180 7.34 0.53 -7.27
N ALA A 181 7.66 -0.09 -8.41
CA ALA A 181 8.07 0.63 -9.62
C ALA A 181 6.92 1.45 -10.22
N THR A 182 5.68 0.97 -10.13
CA THR A 182 4.48 1.74 -10.55
C THR A 182 4.30 2.99 -9.70
N GLY A 183 4.43 2.86 -8.36
CA GLY A 183 4.33 3.98 -7.44
C GLY A 183 5.44 5.02 -7.65
N GLU A 184 6.68 4.58 -7.86
CA GLU A 184 7.83 5.44 -8.16
C GLU A 184 7.63 6.22 -9.46
N LEU A 185 7.29 5.54 -10.55
CA LEU A 185 7.04 6.19 -11.85
C LEU A 185 5.85 7.16 -11.76
N LYS A 186 4.74 6.75 -11.10
CA LYS A 186 3.59 7.62 -10.88
C LYS A 186 3.98 8.89 -10.11
N ALA A 187 4.77 8.77 -9.03
CA ALA A 187 5.22 9.92 -8.24
C ALA A 187 6.02 10.92 -9.08
N ILE A 188 6.91 10.43 -9.96
CA ILE A 188 7.68 11.26 -10.89
C ILE A 188 6.75 11.96 -11.89
N LEU A 189 5.87 11.20 -12.55
CA LEU A 189 4.97 11.77 -13.57
C LEU A 189 3.95 12.75 -12.98
N LEU A 190 3.51 12.56 -11.73
CA LEU A 190 2.62 13.50 -11.03
C LEU A 190 3.22 14.91 -10.92
N LEU A 191 4.55 15.01 -10.76
CA LEU A 191 5.23 16.29 -10.65
C LEU A 191 5.26 17.04 -12.00
N HIS A 192 5.14 16.32 -13.11
CA HIS A 192 5.09 16.88 -14.46
C HIS A 192 3.66 16.97 -15.04
N ALA A 193 2.67 16.32 -14.41
CA ALA A 193 1.35 16.14 -14.99
C ALA A 193 0.59 17.45 -15.23
N ALA A 194 0.87 18.50 -14.44
CA ALA A 194 0.20 19.79 -14.62
C ALA A 194 0.58 20.50 -15.93
N SER A 195 1.76 20.23 -16.46
CA SER A 195 2.28 20.87 -17.68
C SER A 195 2.14 20.01 -18.94
N ASN A 196 1.73 18.75 -18.82
CA ASN A 196 1.69 17.82 -19.95
C ASN A 196 0.51 16.85 -19.87
N ARG A 197 -0.42 16.96 -20.84
CA ARG A 197 -1.61 16.11 -20.94
C ARG A 197 -1.28 14.61 -21.09
N GLY A 198 -0.21 14.29 -21.81
CA GLY A 198 0.26 12.89 -21.93
C GLY A 198 0.66 12.30 -20.58
N TYR A 199 1.31 13.07 -19.72
CA TYR A 199 1.63 12.62 -18.37
C TYR A 199 0.38 12.46 -17.49
N GLN A 200 -0.65 13.30 -17.64
CA GLN A 200 -1.93 13.14 -16.92
C GLN A 200 -2.60 11.80 -17.27
N VAL A 201 -2.66 11.44 -18.55
CA VAL A 201 -3.22 10.15 -19.00
C VAL A 201 -2.41 8.99 -18.44
N ARG A 202 -1.08 9.06 -18.48
CA ARG A 202 -0.20 8.02 -17.94
C ARG A 202 -0.32 7.89 -16.42
N VAL A 203 -0.44 8.98 -15.69
CA VAL A 203 -0.71 8.98 -14.23
C VAL A 203 -2.03 8.29 -13.93
N GLY A 204 -3.07 8.55 -14.72
CA GLY A 204 -4.36 7.85 -14.62
C GLY A 204 -4.19 6.34 -14.76
N LEU A 205 -3.53 5.89 -15.83
CA LEU A 205 -3.26 4.46 -16.07
C LEU A 205 -2.43 3.82 -14.93
N LEU A 206 -1.35 4.49 -14.49
CA LEU A 206 -0.53 3.99 -13.38
C LEU A 206 -1.31 3.93 -12.06
N SER A 207 -2.24 4.87 -11.83
CA SER A 207 -3.12 4.85 -10.66
C SER A 207 -4.09 3.66 -10.67
N ASP A 208 -4.63 3.31 -11.84
CA ASP A 208 -5.47 2.13 -12.00
C ASP A 208 -4.68 0.83 -11.76
N ILE A 209 -3.48 0.73 -12.37
CA ILE A 209 -2.57 -0.41 -12.15
C ILE A 209 -2.23 -0.55 -10.67
N GLU A 210 -1.82 0.54 -10.03
CA GLU A 210 -1.46 0.55 -8.61
C GLU A 210 -2.64 0.16 -7.71
N SER A 211 -3.85 0.67 -7.99
CA SER A 211 -5.07 0.30 -7.24
C SER A 211 -5.30 -1.22 -7.26
N HIS A 212 -5.21 -1.84 -8.43
CA HIS A 212 -5.36 -3.28 -8.55
C HIS A 212 -4.23 -4.06 -7.89
N LEU A 213 -2.98 -3.58 -7.97
CA LEU A 213 -1.82 -4.18 -7.29
C LEU A 213 -1.93 -4.08 -5.77
N ARG A 214 -2.42 -2.97 -5.25
CA ARG A 214 -2.70 -2.79 -3.81
C ARG A 214 -3.76 -3.79 -3.33
N LEU A 215 -4.85 -3.97 -4.07
CA LEU A 215 -5.89 -4.95 -3.74
C LEU A 215 -5.39 -6.39 -3.86
N TRP A 216 -4.59 -6.70 -4.88
CA TRP A 216 -3.93 -8.00 -5.01
C TRP A 216 -3.04 -8.29 -3.81
N ARG A 217 -2.19 -7.35 -3.40
CA ARG A 217 -1.30 -7.50 -2.24
C ARG A 217 -2.07 -7.74 -0.95
N GLN A 218 -3.24 -7.11 -0.78
CA GLN A 218 -4.12 -7.38 0.37
C GLN A 218 -4.57 -8.84 0.40
N SER A 219 -5.13 -9.33 -0.70
CA SER A 219 -5.58 -10.73 -0.79
C SER A 219 -4.41 -11.69 -0.64
N HIS A 220 -3.26 -11.38 -1.24
CA HIS A 220 -2.04 -12.19 -1.12
C HIS A 220 -1.54 -12.28 0.34
N ALA A 221 -1.52 -11.17 1.07
CA ALA A 221 -1.07 -11.12 2.46
C ALA A 221 -1.98 -11.91 3.43
N ARG A 222 -3.28 -12.05 3.11
CA ARG A 222 -4.25 -12.82 3.93
C ARG A 222 -4.14 -14.33 3.75
N GLN A 223 -3.65 -14.81 2.58
CA GLN A 223 -3.58 -16.25 2.28
C GLN A 223 -2.85 -17.08 3.34
N PRO A 224 -1.62 -16.74 3.77
CA PRO A 224 -0.92 -17.50 4.79
C PRO A 224 -1.62 -17.44 6.15
N LEU A 225 -2.30 -16.33 6.47
CA LEU A 225 -3.01 -16.18 7.74
C LEU A 225 -4.28 -17.03 7.79
N LEU A 226 -5.04 -17.07 6.70
CA LEU A 226 -6.21 -17.96 6.58
C LEU A 226 -5.79 -19.43 6.59
N LYS A 227 -4.65 -19.76 5.97
CA LYS A 227 -4.08 -21.10 6.06
C LYS A 227 -3.72 -21.45 7.51
N LEU A 228 -2.99 -20.58 8.18
CA LEU A 228 -2.59 -20.78 9.58
C LEU A 228 -3.81 -20.96 10.49
N LEU A 229 -4.87 -20.19 10.28
CA LEU A 229 -6.11 -20.31 11.03
C LEU A 229 -6.81 -21.66 10.78
N SER A 230 -6.86 -22.11 9.51
CA SER A 230 -7.49 -23.40 9.18
C SER A 230 -6.77 -24.62 9.76
N GLU A 231 -5.50 -24.48 10.11
CA GLU A 231 -4.65 -25.52 10.70
C GLU A 231 -4.69 -25.50 12.26
N THR A 232 -5.51 -24.62 12.87
CA THR A 232 -5.66 -24.60 14.33
C THR A 232 -6.67 -25.64 14.81
N PRO A 233 -6.45 -26.27 15.98
CA PRO A 233 -7.39 -27.28 16.50
C PRO A 233 -8.83 -26.78 16.63
N GLU A 234 -9.00 -25.50 16.99
CA GLU A 234 -10.31 -24.88 17.13
C GLU A 234 -11.14 -24.87 15.84
N VAL A 235 -10.47 -24.97 14.70
CA VAL A 235 -11.06 -25.01 13.36
C VAL A 235 -11.02 -26.41 12.77
N ASP A 236 -9.88 -27.10 12.83
CA ASP A 236 -9.65 -28.41 12.20
C ASP A 236 -10.61 -29.48 12.73
N ASP A 237 -10.87 -29.47 14.03
CA ASP A 237 -11.84 -30.38 14.69
C ASP A 237 -13.30 -30.10 14.31
N ARG A 238 -13.60 -29.07 13.55
CA ARG A 238 -14.94 -28.62 13.16
C ARG A 238 -15.09 -28.52 11.65
N ARG A 239 -15.35 -29.64 11.00
CA ARG A 239 -15.41 -29.79 9.56
C ARG A 239 -16.15 -28.64 8.83
N ARG A 240 -17.37 -28.30 9.28
CA ARG A 240 -18.14 -27.21 8.66
C ARG A 240 -17.42 -25.85 8.71
N LEU A 241 -16.76 -25.55 9.82
CA LEU A 241 -16.02 -24.31 10.00
C LEU A 241 -14.74 -24.30 9.17
N ALA A 242 -14.03 -25.43 9.12
CA ALA A 242 -12.87 -25.64 8.26
C ALA A 242 -13.24 -25.45 6.79
N ASP A 243 -14.36 -26.01 6.33
CA ASP A 243 -14.89 -25.84 4.97
C ASP A 243 -15.21 -24.36 4.67
N SER A 244 -15.83 -23.64 5.63
CA SER A 244 -16.11 -22.20 5.48
C SER A 244 -14.84 -21.36 5.34
N ILE A 245 -13.82 -21.63 6.14
CA ILE A 245 -12.52 -20.92 6.04
C ILE A 245 -11.79 -21.30 4.76
N ALA A 246 -11.84 -22.54 4.31
CA ALA A 246 -11.29 -22.99 3.05
C ALA A 246 -11.96 -22.27 1.86
N GLU A 247 -13.29 -22.11 1.91
CA GLU A 247 -14.04 -21.35 0.89
C GLU A 247 -13.62 -19.88 0.88
N ILE A 248 -13.54 -19.21 2.03
CA ILE A 248 -13.05 -17.82 2.13
C ILE A 248 -11.64 -17.72 1.52
N ARG A 249 -10.77 -18.66 1.82
CA ARG A 249 -9.41 -18.69 1.28
C ARG A 249 -9.41 -18.89 -0.24
N LEU A 250 -10.28 -19.73 -0.77
CA LEU A 250 -10.44 -19.92 -2.21
C LEU A 250 -10.91 -18.63 -2.89
N GLN A 251 -11.92 -17.97 -2.34
CA GLN A 251 -12.43 -16.68 -2.86
C GLN A 251 -11.35 -15.61 -2.87
N GLU A 252 -10.52 -15.53 -1.83
CA GLU A 252 -9.38 -14.61 -1.79
C GLU A 252 -8.32 -14.94 -2.87
N ARG A 253 -8.06 -16.21 -3.14
CA ARG A 253 -7.15 -16.62 -4.24
C ARG A 253 -7.72 -16.24 -5.60
N LEU A 254 -8.98 -16.47 -5.84
CA LEU A 254 -9.67 -16.08 -7.07
C LEU A 254 -9.70 -14.56 -7.25
N SER A 255 -9.92 -13.82 -6.16
CA SER A 255 -9.86 -12.35 -6.16
C SER A 255 -8.44 -11.86 -6.52
N ALA A 256 -7.40 -12.43 -5.90
CA ALA A 256 -6.01 -12.11 -6.21
C ALA A 256 -5.68 -12.39 -7.69
N HIS A 257 -6.11 -13.53 -8.21
CA HIS A 257 -5.91 -13.89 -9.62
C HIS A 257 -6.61 -12.88 -10.56
N ARG A 258 -7.90 -12.59 -10.33
CA ARG A 258 -8.65 -11.60 -11.11
C ARG A 258 -7.97 -10.21 -11.13
N ARG A 259 -7.36 -9.80 -10.01
CA ARG A 259 -6.61 -8.53 -9.93
C ARG A 259 -5.37 -8.55 -10.80
N LYS A 260 -4.58 -9.64 -10.77
CA LYS A 260 -3.43 -9.82 -11.67
C LYS A 260 -3.85 -9.77 -13.14
N GLU A 261 -4.92 -10.48 -13.51
CA GLU A 261 -5.44 -10.47 -14.88
C GLU A 261 -5.90 -9.06 -15.31
N ARG A 262 -6.51 -8.31 -14.41
CA ARG A 262 -6.88 -6.92 -14.72
C ARG A 262 -5.65 -6.06 -14.97
N VAL A 263 -4.61 -6.19 -14.13
CA VAL A 263 -3.33 -5.48 -14.34
C VAL A 263 -2.68 -5.91 -15.66
N ARG A 264 -2.63 -7.22 -15.98
CA ARG A 264 -2.09 -7.68 -17.26
C ARG A 264 -2.78 -7.01 -18.46
N LYS A 265 -4.11 -6.90 -18.42
CA LYS A 265 -4.88 -6.19 -19.47
C LYS A 265 -4.52 -4.72 -19.58
N LEU A 266 -4.29 -4.03 -18.46
CA LEU A 266 -3.86 -2.64 -18.44
C LEU A 266 -2.42 -2.46 -18.96
N LEU A 267 -1.53 -3.42 -18.65
CA LEU A 267 -0.14 -3.40 -19.10
C LEU A 267 0.04 -3.69 -20.61
N ILE A 268 -0.92 -4.39 -21.21
CA ILE A 268 -0.88 -4.75 -22.66
C ILE A 268 -1.53 -3.65 -23.51
N LYS A 269 -2.45 -2.84 -22.96
CA LYS A 269 -3.00 -1.72 -23.72
C LYS A 269 -1.85 -0.84 -24.21
N PRO A 270 -1.76 -0.53 -25.54
CA PRO A 270 -0.86 0.50 -25.96
C PRO A 270 -1.22 1.78 -25.19
N SER A 271 -0.23 2.47 -24.68
CA SER A 271 -0.37 3.90 -24.40
C SER A 271 -0.67 4.50 -25.77
N ASP A 272 -1.93 4.88 -26.01
CA ASP A 272 -2.26 5.68 -27.18
C ASP A 272 -1.32 6.88 -27.15
N ASP A 273 -0.41 6.91 -28.14
CA ASP A 273 0.61 7.92 -28.36
C ASP A 273 0.04 9.33 -28.48
#